data_c1dbc2502fc87e30bb0ec0b051721269
#
_entry.id   c1dbc2502fc87e30bb0ec0b051721269
#
_cell.length_a   1.000
_cell.length_b   1.000
_cell.length_c   1.000
_cell.angle_alpha   90.00
_cell.angle_beta   90.00
_cell.angle_gamma   90.00
#
_symmetry.space_group_name_H-M   'P 1'
#
loop_
_entity.id
_entity.type
_entity.pdbx_description
1 polymer ?
#
loop_
_entity_poly.entity_id
_entity_poly.type
_entity_poly.pdbx_seq_one_letter_code
_entity_poly.pdbx_strand_id
1 'polypeptide(L)'
;MRHDTAQVFVSADRDAGGIERALHEAAHALAGAKRVALARNQDGSWGAGDYTLDVLRDDSAANDTANGTANGTVNCAADGTADFAALAQLPGIVRIDGAVCRAIGGGLREPALRDGVWRTLMLRVRPQAGTAQVAALERELLRMPAFMPGIRNWRLSRIATPGAWTHVWQQEFAHVGDLLGEYLMHPYHWGWVDRRFDAESPDWTVDAISHAFCPLASSLLAETAA
;
A
#
# COMPACT_ATOMS: atom_id res chain seq x y z
N MET A 1 12.37 8.51 4.76
CA MET A 1 12.28 7.20 4.07
C MET A 1 11.00 7.09 3.27
N ARG A 2 11.02 6.40 2.12
CA ARG A 2 9.88 6.21 1.22
C ARG A 2 9.45 4.75 1.21
N HIS A 3 8.15 4.51 1.13
CA HIS A 3 7.59 3.20 0.85
C HIS A 3 7.10 3.13 -0.58
N ASP A 4 7.48 2.05 -1.26
CA ASP A 4 6.92 1.65 -2.53
C ASP A 4 6.17 0.33 -2.28
N THR A 5 4.91 0.25 -2.68
CA THR A 5 4.10 -0.96 -2.48
C THR A 5 3.56 -1.47 -3.81
N ALA A 6 3.31 -2.76 -3.89
CA ALA A 6 2.73 -3.38 -5.09
C ALA A 6 1.87 -4.59 -4.77
N GLN A 7 0.86 -4.79 -5.61
CA GLN A 7 0.14 -6.06 -5.75
C GLN A 7 0.75 -6.84 -6.90
N VAL A 8 1.17 -8.07 -6.65
CA VAL A 8 1.82 -8.95 -7.63
C VAL A 8 0.88 -10.08 -8.01
N PHE A 9 0.62 -10.22 -9.29
CA PHE A 9 -0.21 -11.27 -9.89
C PHE A 9 0.68 -12.29 -10.57
N VAL A 10 0.51 -13.57 -10.22
CA VAL A 10 1.34 -14.65 -10.74
C VAL A 10 0.53 -15.65 -11.57
N SER A 11 1.22 -16.41 -12.44
CA SER A 11 0.59 -17.45 -13.23
C SER A 11 0.26 -18.67 -12.38
N ALA A 12 -0.97 -19.17 -12.49
CA ALA A 12 -1.43 -20.36 -11.78
C ALA A 12 -0.67 -21.65 -12.14
N ASP A 13 -0.04 -21.68 -13.31
CA ASP A 13 0.62 -22.90 -13.87
C ASP A 13 2.10 -23.02 -13.45
N ARG A 14 2.61 -22.17 -12.59
CA ARG A 14 4.01 -22.13 -12.18
C ARG A 14 4.21 -22.46 -10.71
N ASP A 15 5.42 -22.96 -10.40
CA ASP A 15 5.87 -23.17 -9.02
C ASP A 15 5.86 -21.86 -8.23
N ALA A 16 4.87 -21.73 -7.36
CA ALA A 16 4.68 -20.53 -6.53
C ALA A 16 5.90 -20.25 -5.64
N GLY A 17 6.56 -21.29 -5.11
CA GLY A 17 7.75 -21.12 -4.27
C GLY A 17 8.97 -20.62 -5.03
N GLY A 18 9.11 -21.03 -6.31
CA GLY A 18 10.15 -20.51 -7.19
C GLY A 18 9.94 -19.04 -7.55
N ILE A 19 8.69 -18.65 -7.84
CA ILE A 19 8.32 -17.25 -8.14
C ILE A 19 8.56 -16.37 -6.92
N GLU A 20 8.09 -16.79 -5.74
CA GLU A 20 8.25 -16.02 -4.50
C GLU A 20 9.73 -15.74 -4.19
N ARG A 21 10.57 -16.78 -4.31
CA ARG A 21 12.02 -16.64 -4.10
C ARG A 21 12.64 -15.66 -5.10
N ALA A 22 12.36 -15.83 -6.39
CA ALA A 22 12.89 -14.94 -7.44
C ALA A 22 12.45 -13.49 -7.24
N LEU A 23 11.19 -13.27 -6.87
CA LEU A 23 10.65 -11.97 -6.58
C LEU A 23 11.31 -11.33 -5.35
N HIS A 24 11.51 -12.11 -4.29
CA HIS A 24 12.17 -11.65 -3.07
C HIS A 24 13.63 -11.26 -3.33
N GLU A 25 14.39 -12.13 -4.03
CA GLU A 25 15.80 -11.87 -4.41
C GLU A 25 15.89 -10.59 -5.27
N ALA A 26 15.05 -10.46 -6.29
CA ALA A 26 15.04 -9.31 -7.17
C ALA A 26 14.64 -8.02 -6.44
N ALA A 27 13.66 -8.08 -5.53
CA ALA A 27 13.24 -6.93 -4.75
C ALA A 27 14.32 -6.46 -3.76
N HIS A 28 15.07 -7.38 -3.17
CA HIS A 28 16.22 -7.03 -2.31
C HIS A 28 17.40 -6.44 -3.09
N ALA A 29 17.52 -6.74 -4.38
CA ALA A 29 18.54 -6.15 -5.25
C ALA A 29 18.21 -4.75 -5.75
N LEU A 30 16.99 -4.24 -5.47
CA LEU A 30 16.59 -2.89 -5.87
C LEU A 30 17.45 -1.82 -5.20
N ALA A 31 17.85 -0.81 -5.97
CA ALA A 31 18.68 0.28 -5.47
C ALA A 31 18.01 1.02 -4.30
N GLY A 32 18.75 1.21 -3.22
CA GLY A 32 18.28 1.90 -2.01
C GLY A 32 17.27 1.14 -1.17
N ALA A 33 16.99 -0.13 -1.47
CA ALA A 33 16.14 -0.96 -0.64
C ALA A 33 16.80 -1.21 0.72
N LYS A 34 16.15 -0.77 1.80
CA LYS A 34 16.56 -1.01 3.20
C LYS A 34 15.85 -2.23 3.77
N ARG A 35 14.60 -2.39 3.40
CA ARG A 35 13.77 -3.53 3.77
C ARG A 35 12.85 -3.90 2.62
N VAL A 36 12.66 -5.18 2.46
CA VAL A 36 11.67 -5.77 1.56
C VAL A 36 10.75 -6.64 2.40
N ALA A 37 9.46 -6.43 2.26
CA ALA A 37 8.43 -7.32 2.79
C ALA A 37 7.64 -7.88 1.61
N LEU A 38 7.61 -9.19 1.49
CA LEU A 38 6.85 -9.93 0.51
C LEU A 38 6.04 -10.99 1.25
N ALA A 39 4.74 -10.97 1.08
CA ALA A 39 3.87 -11.98 1.69
C ALA A 39 2.72 -12.34 0.76
N ARG A 40 2.31 -13.60 0.79
CA ARG A 40 1.15 -14.09 0.07
C ARG A 40 -0.12 -13.55 0.70
N ASN A 41 -1.02 -13.03 -0.13
CA ASN A 41 -2.31 -12.54 0.31
C ASN A 41 -3.19 -13.69 0.80
N GLN A 42 -3.93 -13.45 1.87
CA GLN A 42 -4.82 -14.42 2.49
C GLN A 42 -6.18 -14.44 1.80
N ASP A 43 -6.90 -15.54 1.99
CA ASP A 43 -8.28 -15.70 1.55
C ASP A 43 -9.16 -14.59 2.15
N GLY A 44 -10.03 -14.02 1.32
CA GLY A 44 -10.80 -12.83 1.66
C GLY A 44 -10.18 -11.53 1.13
N SER A 45 -8.95 -11.55 0.60
CA SER A 45 -8.43 -10.47 -0.23
C SER A 45 -9.25 -10.35 -1.51
N TRP A 46 -9.54 -9.11 -1.95
CA TRP A 46 -10.42 -8.87 -3.10
C TRP A 46 -9.86 -7.80 -4.04
N GLY A 47 -9.89 -8.08 -5.35
CA GLY A 47 -9.32 -7.19 -6.37
C GLY A 47 -7.80 -7.01 -6.26
N ALA A 48 -7.15 -7.85 -5.45
CA ALA A 48 -5.72 -7.83 -5.17
C ALA A 48 -4.98 -8.92 -5.94
N GLY A 49 -3.65 -8.83 -5.96
CA GLY A 49 -2.78 -9.88 -6.50
C GLY A 49 -2.64 -11.08 -5.57
N ASP A 50 -1.77 -12.00 -5.94
CA ASP A 50 -1.44 -13.16 -5.13
C ASP A 50 -0.51 -12.82 -3.97
N TYR A 51 0.33 -11.79 -4.15
CA TYR A 51 1.27 -11.29 -3.14
C TYR A 51 1.17 -9.78 -2.99
N THR A 52 1.46 -9.31 -1.77
CA THR A 52 1.76 -7.92 -1.49
C THR A 52 3.26 -7.77 -1.28
N LEU A 53 3.86 -6.85 -2.01
CA LEU A 53 5.26 -6.43 -1.90
C LEU A 53 5.32 -5.01 -1.33
N ASP A 54 6.18 -4.78 -0.34
CA ASP A 54 6.51 -3.44 0.15
C ASP A 54 8.03 -3.29 0.21
N VAL A 55 8.52 -2.16 -0.29
CA VAL A 55 9.95 -1.83 -0.31
C VAL A 55 10.15 -0.51 0.41
N LEU A 56 10.82 -0.57 1.55
CA LEU A 56 11.27 0.61 2.28
C LEU A 56 12.60 1.09 1.67
N ARG A 57 12.65 2.36 1.29
CA ARG A 57 13.83 2.97 0.65
C ARG A 57 14.36 4.15 1.43
N ASP A 58 15.64 4.39 1.26
CA ASP A 58 16.29 5.63 1.71
C ASP A 58 16.00 6.77 0.72
N ASP A 59 15.52 7.92 1.22
CA ASP A 59 15.31 9.11 0.39
C ASP A 59 16.62 9.72 -0.13
N SER A 60 17.77 9.42 0.52
CA SER A 60 19.08 9.92 0.13
C SER A 60 19.59 9.36 -1.21
N ALA A 61 19.15 8.15 -1.59
CA ALA A 61 19.55 7.54 -2.86
C ALA A 61 18.99 8.29 -4.09
N ALA A 62 17.94 9.10 -3.91
CA ALA A 62 17.36 9.92 -4.98
C ALA A 62 18.19 11.20 -5.27
N ASN A 63 19.10 11.62 -4.37
CA ASN A 63 19.89 12.83 -4.54
C ASN A 63 21.22 12.61 -5.25
N ASP A 64 21.77 11.40 -5.29
CA ASP A 64 23.09 11.14 -5.87
C ASP A 64 23.10 11.13 -7.42
N THR A 65 21.93 10.91 -8.05
CA THR A 65 21.78 11.00 -9.51
C THR A 65 21.47 12.43 -10.00
N ALA A 66 21.14 13.35 -9.10
CA ALA A 66 20.70 14.72 -9.45
C ALA A 66 21.84 15.76 -9.56
N ASN A 67 23.12 15.37 -9.47
CA ASN A 67 24.24 16.31 -9.53
C ASN A 67 24.71 16.62 -10.98
N GLY A 68 23.81 16.43 -11.95
CA GLY A 68 23.96 16.84 -13.34
C GLY A 68 22.85 17.79 -13.79
N THR A 69 23.16 19.11 -13.72
CA THR A 69 22.44 20.24 -14.34
C THR A 69 21.12 20.71 -13.70
N ALA A 70 21.13 21.98 -13.32
CA ALA A 70 20.08 22.82 -12.77
C ALA A 70 18.71 22.67 -13.45
N ASN A 71 17.74 22.21 -12.70
CA ASN A 71 16.39 22.77 -12.45
C ASN A 71 15.61 21.78 -11.57
N GLY A 72 15.44 22.20 -10.32
CA GLY A 72 15.08 21.33 -9.20
C GLY A 72 13.65 20.77 -9.21
N THR A 73 13.43 19.69 -9.91
CA THR A 73 12.33 18.77 -9.61
C THR A 73 12.91 17.36 -9.54
N VAL A 74 13.21 16.90 -8.32
CA VAL A 74 13.67 15.52 -8.08
C VAL A 74 12.53 14.59 -8.46
N ASN A 75 12.68 13.86 -9.57
CA ASN A 75 11.67 12.94 -10.07
C ASN A 75 11.79 11.57 -9.37
N CYS A 76 11.63 11.54 -8.05
CA CYS A 76 11.64 10.31 -7.23
C CYS A 76 10.61 9.27 -7.70
N ALA A 77 9.62 9.70 -8.49
CA ALA A 77 8.59 8.80 -9.02
C ALA A 77 9.12 7.91 -10.16
N ALA A 78 10.12 8.38 -10.93
CA ALA A 78 10.60 7.65 -12.09
C ALA A 78 11.32 6.34 -11.71
N ASP A 79 12.10 6.36 -10.63
CA ASP A 79 12.89 5.19 -10.20
C ASP A 79 12.02 4.03 -9.73
N GLY A 80 11.02 4.30 -8.87
CA GLY A 80 10.13 3.25 -8.38
C GLY A 80 9.28 2.62 -9.49
N THR A 81 8.90 3.39 -10.50
CA THR A 81 8.15 2.87 -11.67
C THR A 81 9.03 1.95 -12.52
N ALA A 82 10.29 2.31 -12.74
CA ALA A 82 11.23 1.48 -13.47
C ALA A 82 11.50 0.15 -12.76
N ASP A 83 11.61 0.16 -11.42
CA ASP A 83 11.81 -1.03 -10.61
C ASP A 83 10.65 -2.01 -10.71
N PHE A 84 9.40 -1.54 -10.60
CA PHE A 84 8.23 -2.41 -10.77
C PHE A 84 8.12 -2.96 -12.19
N ALA A 85 8.49 -2.17 -13.19
CA ALA A 85 8.55 -2.63 -14.58
C ALA A 85 9.60 -3.73 -14.76
N ALA A 86 10.75 -3.64 -14.08
CA ALA A 86 11.79 -4.66 -14.11
C ALA A 86 11.32 -5.95 -13.41
N LEU A 87 10.70 -5.86 -12.24
CA LEU A 87 10.14 -7.00 -11.53
C LEU A 87 9.04 -7.70 -12.33
N ALA A 88 8.25 -6.95 -13.09
CA ALA A 88 7.20 -7.50 -13.95
C ALA A 88 7.73 -8.38 -15.11
N GLN A 89 9.03 -8.31 -15.42
CA GLN A 89 9.67 -9.16 -16.44
C GLN A 89 10.11 -10.53 -15.88
N LEU A 90 10.01 -10.76 -14.58
CA LEU A 90 10.39 -12.05 -13.98
C LEU A 90 9.44 -13.17 -14.47
N PRO A 91 10.00 -14.36 -14.75
CA PRO A 91 9.22 -15.50 -15.22
C PRO A 91 8.11 -15.87 -14.22
N GLY A 92 6.87 -15.96 -14.69
CA GLY A 92 5.72 -16.31 -13.87
C GLY A 92 4.99 -15.10 -13.28
N ILE A 93 5.51 -13.89 -13.40
CA ILE A 93 4.78 -12.67 -13.08
C ILE A 93 3.87 -12.30 -14.25
N VAL A 94 2.57 -12.16 -13.99
CA VAL A 94 1.56 -11.76 -14.97
C VAL A 94 1.41 -10.25 -15.01
N ARG A 95 1.39 -9.63 -13.82
CA ARG A 95 1.23 -8.18 -13.67
C ARG A 95 1.74 -7.73 -12.30
N ILE A 96 2.21 -6.50 -12.23
CA ILE A 96 2.49 -5.78 -10.98
C ILE A 96 1.75 -4.45 -11.01
N ASP A 97 0.86 -4.25 -10.04
CA ASP A 97 0.24 -2.96 -9.78
C ASP A 97 1.07 -2.25 -8.70
N GLY A 98 2.07 -1.50 -9.14
CA GLY A 98 3.03 -0.81 -8.27
C GLY A 98 2.63 0.64 -7.98
N ALA A 99 2.99 1.12 -6.80
CA ALA A 99 2.71 2.45 -6.31
C ALA A 99 3.91 3.03 -5.56
N VAL A 100 4.41 4.17 -6.01
CA VAL A 100 5.34 5.01 -5.25
C VAL A 100 4.53 5.91 -4.32
N CYS A 101 4.73 5.76 -3.02
CA CYS A 101 3.85 6.32 -2.01
C CYS A 101 4.43 7.58 -1.37
N ARG A 102 3.60 8.64 -1.28
CA ARG A 102 3.86 9.85 -0.49
C ARG A 102 2.89 9.87 0.69
N ALA A 103 3.40 9.66 1.89
CA ALA A 103 2.59 9.70 3.11
C ALA A 103 1.94 11.08 3.30
N ILE A 104 0.65 11.08 3.68
CA ILE A 104 -0.12 12.29 4.04
C ILE A 104 -0.61 12.26 5.48
N GLY A 105 -0.54 11.13 6.15
CA GLY A 105 -0.84 10.98 7.56
C GLY A 105 -0.71 9.54 8.01
N GLY A 106 -0.60 9.35 9.32
CA GLY A 106 -0.45 8.03 9.92
C GLY A 106 -0.30 8.09 11.42
N GLY A 107 -0.11 6.94 12.05
CA GLY A 107 0.16 6.83 13.46
C GLY A 107 0.62 5.43 13.84
N LEU A 108 1.28 5.36 14.99
CA LEU A 108 1.82 4.14 15.58
C LEU A 108 1.27 3.99 16.99
N ARG A 109 0.41 3.00 17.19
CA ARG A 109 -0.10 2.64 18.52
C ARG A 109 0.72 1.52 19.13
N GLU A 110 1.21 0.61 18.28
CA GLU A 110 2.00 -0.54 18.67
C GLU A 110 3.21 -0.73 17.73
N PRO A 111 4.26 0.12 17.88
CA PRO A 111 5.45 0.05 17.01
C PRO A 111 6.17 -1.31 17.08
N ALA A 112 6.06 -2.00 18.22
CA ALA A 112 6.69 -3.31 18.44
C ALA A 112 5.83 -4.49 18.00
N LEU A 113 4.74 -4.25 17.25
CA LEU A 113 3.84 -5.30 16.76
C LEU A 113 4.61 -6.38 16.00
N ARG A 114 4.31 -7.65 16.36
CA ARG A 114 4.85 -8.86 15.72
C ARG A 114 3.74 -9.86 15.46
N ASP A 115 3.97 -10.74 14.48
CA ASP A 115 3.10 -11.87 14.15
C ASP A 115 1.63 -11.47 13.94
N GLY A 116 1.44 -10.29 13.34
CA GLY A 116 0.14 -9.69 13.08
C GLY A 116 -0.35 -9.88 11.63
N VAL A 117 -1.20 -8.95 11.23
CA VAL A 117 -1.77 -8.85 9.88
C VAL A 117 -1.45 -7.50 9.29
N TRP A 118 -0.93 -7.50 8.07
CA TRP A 118 -0.72 -6.29 7.27
C TRP A 118 -1.78 -6.19 6.18
N ARG A 119 -2.51 -5.09 6.18
CA ARG A 119 -3.51 -4.75 5.18
C ARG A 119 -3.02 -3.62 4.30
N THR A 120 -3.14 -3.81 2.98
CA THR A 120 -2.91 -2.78 1.97
C THR A 120 -4.18 -2.60 1.15
N LEU A 121 -4.80 -1.44 1.26
CA LEU A 121 -5.95 -1.04 0.45
C LEU A 121 -5.50 0.02 -0.55
N MET A 122 -5.47 -0.34 -1.83
CA MET A 122 -5.27 0.63 -2.91
C MET A 122 -6.63 1.17 -3.34
N LEU A 123 -6.72 2.48 -3.51
CA LEU A 123 -7.95 3.19 -3.85
C LEU A 123 -7.76 3.95 -5.16
N ARG A 124 -8.78 3.93 -6.00
CA ARG A 124 -8.89 4.85 -7.13
C ARG A 124 -9.99 5.87 -6.86
N VAL A 125 -9.58 7.11 -6.63
CA VAL A 125 -10.51 8.23 -6.60
C VAL A 125 -11.00 8.47 -8.02
N ARG A 126 -12.31 8.53 -8.20
CA ARG A 126 -12.92 8.77 -9.52
C ARG A 126 -12.54 10.14 -10.06
N PRO A 127 -12.33 10.30 -11.39
CA PRO A 127 -11.90 11.57 -11.97
C PRO A 127 -12.85 12.74 -11.71
N GLN A 128 -14.14 12.47 -11.48
CA GLN A 128 -15.17 13.46 -11.22
C GLN A 128 -15.25 13.91 -9.75
N ALA A 129 -14.52 13.25 -8.84
CA ALA A 129 -14.53 13.63 -7.45
C ALA A 129 -13.86 15.01 -7.26
N GLY A 130 -14.57 15.93 -6.64
CA GLY A 130 -14.04 17.25 -6.32
C GLY A 130 -12.99 17.20 -5.20
N THR A 131 -12.15 18.23 -5.13
CA THR A 131 -11.09 18.34 -4.11
C THR A 131 -11.63 18.26 -2.68
N ALA A 132 -12.84 18.79 -2.43
CA ALA A 132 -13.49 18.70 -1.13
C ALA A 132 -13.89 17.26 -0.76
N GLN A 133 -14.35 16.45 -1.73
CA GLN A 133 -14.67 15.04 -1.54
C GLN A 133 -13.40 14.23 -1.22
N VAL A 134 -12.31 14.47 -1.95
CA VAL A 134 -11.02 13.83 -1.70
C VAL A 134 -10.50 14.16 -0.31
N ALA A 135 -10.51 15.46 0.07
CA ALA A 135 -10.09 15.88 1.40
C ALA A 135 -10.97 15.30 2.52
N ALA A 136 -12.25 15.08 2.26
CA ALA A 136 -13.16 14.43 3.20
C ALA A 136 -12.83 12.94 3.36
N LEU A 137 -12.61 12.22 2.25
CA LEU A 137 -12.17 10.82 2.25
C LEU A 137 -10.89 10.64 3.09
N GLU A 138 -9.85 11.43 2.79
CA GLU A 138 -8.57 11.38 3.50
C GLU A 138 -8.73 11.61 5.01
N ARG A 139 -9.50 12.64 5.38
CA ARG A 139 -9.78 12.96 6.78
C ARG A 139 -10.54 11.84 7.49
N GLU A 140 -11.53 11.24 6.84
CA GLU A 140 -12.35 10.15 7.39
C GLU A 140 -11.51 8.89 7.58
N LEU A 141 -10.67 8.52 6.62
CA LEU A 141 -9.74 7.39 6.75
C LEU A 141 -8.76 7.62 7.92
N LEU A 142 -8.13 8.79 7.99
CA LEU A 142 -7.17 9.10 9.06
C LEU A 142 -7.81 9.17 10.46
N ARG A 143 -9.13 9.37 10.55
CA ARG A 143 -9.86 9.35 11.83
C ARG A 143 -10.27 7.95 12.28
N MET A 144 -10.35 6.96 11.38
CA MET A 144 -10.79 5.60 11.73
C MET A 144 -10.09 5.01 12.94
N PRO A 145 -8.74 5.12 13.08
CA PRO A 145 -8.04 4.52 14.22
C PRO A 145 -8.46 5.08 15.58
N ALA A 146 -8.99 6.30 15.63
CA ALA A 146 -9.51 6.87 16.89
C ALA A 146 -10.74 6.12 17.42
N PHE A 147 -11.49 5.45 16.54
CA PHE A 147 -12.70 4.70 16.88
C PHE A 147 -12.47 3.18 16.90
N MET A 148 -11.44 2.71 16.23
CA MET A 148 -11.13 1.29 16.01
C MET A 148 -9.80 0.92 16.66
N PRO A 149 -9.76 0.51 17.93
CA PRO A 149 -8.52 0.18 18.65
C PRO A 149 -7.80 -1.06 18.06
N GLY A 150 -8.48 -1.90 17.30
CA GLY A 150 -7.89 -3.01 16.56
C GLY A 150 -6.87 -2.57 15.52
N ILE A 151 -6.98 -1.35 14.96
CA ILE A 151 -5.95 -0.76 14.10
C ILE A 151 -4.75 -0.36 14.98
N ARG A 152 -3.65 -1.10 14.87
CA ARG A 152 -2.45 -0.90 15.71
C ARG A 152 -1.54 0.17 15.14
N ASN A 153 -1.25 0.09 13.86
CA ASN A 153 -0.45 1.09 13.15
C ASN A 153 -1.12 1.38 11.82
N TRP A 154 -0.97 2.60 11.31
CA TRP A 154 -1.63 2.98 10.05
C TRP A 154 -0.87 4.07 9.31
N ARG A 155 -1.04 4.11 7.99
CA ARG A 155 -0.55 5.17 7.12
C ARG A 155 -1.44 5.34 5.90
N LEU A 156 -1.82 6.58 5.61
CA LEU A 156 -2.45 6.97 4.37
C LEU A 156 -1.43 7.69 3.49
N SER A 157 -1.36 7.27 2.24
CA SER A 157 -0.45 7.85 1.24
C SER A 157 -1.21 8.20 -0.03
N ARG A 158 -0.79 9.28 -0.69
CA ARG A 158 -1.11 9.50 -2.11
C ARG A 158 -0.06 8.80 -2.97
N ILE A 159 -0.49 8.33 -4.14
CA ILE A 159 0.41 7.72 -5.11
C ILE A 159 1.00 8.83 -5.96
N ALA A 160 2.33 8.83 -6.07
CA ALA A 160 3.09 9.84 -6.80
C ALA A 160 3.30 9.47 -8.27
N THR A 161 3.13 8.18 -8.62
CA THR A 161 3.29 7.67 -9.99
C THR A 161 1.98 7.67 -10.76
N PRO A 162 1.97 8.00 -12.06
CA PRO A 162 0.78 7.77 -12.91
C PRO A 162 0.40 6.29 -12.91
N GLY A 163 -0.89 6.00 -12.82
CA GLY A 163 -1.38 4.62 -12.81
C GLY A 163 -2.88 4.53 -12.52
N ALA A 164 -3.32 3.31 -12.28
CA ALA A 164 -4.72 3.01 -12.00
C ALA A 164 -5.17 3.47 -10.60
N TRP A 165 -4.24 3.69 -9.68
CA TRP A 165 -4.50 3.93 -8.27
C TRP A 165 -4.10 5.36 -7.87
N THR A 166 -4.77 5.94 -6.88
CA THR A 166 -4.53 7.31 -6.40
C THR A 166 -4.04 7.36 -4.97
N HIS A 167 -4.47 6.41 -4.14
CA HIS A 167 -4.14 6.34 -2.72
C HIS A 167 -3.82 4.91 -2.29
N VAL A 168 -3.03 4.82 -1.21
CA VAL A 168 -2.79 3.57 -0.47
C VAL A 168 -3.11 3.81 1.00
N TRP A 169 -3.99 2.98 1.57
CA TRP A 169 -4.32 2.93 2.97
C TRP A 169 -3.75 1.66 3.58
N GLN A 170 -2.65 1.77 4.33
CA GLN A 170 -1.97 0.68 5.01
C GLN A 170 -2.35 0.65 6.47
N GLN A 171 -2.62 -0.55 6.98
CA GLN A 171 -2.99 -0.78 8.38
C GLN A 171 -2.36 -2.07 8.86
N GLU A 172 -2.00 -2.09 10.14
CA GLU A 172 -1.51 -3.28 10.83
C GLU A 172 -2.43 -3.62 11.99
N PHE A 173 -2.75 -4.90 12.12
CA PHE A 173 -3.63 -5.46 13.14
C PHE A 173 -2.89 -6.57 13.90
N ALA A 174 -3.24 -6.80 15.17
CA ALA A 174 -2.68 -7.91 15.93
C ALA A 174 -3.21 -9.27 15.44
N HIS A 175 -4.48 -9.33 15.04
CA HIS A 175 -5.13 -10.56 14.60
C HIS A 175 -6.02 -10.31 13.40
N VAL A 176 -6.21 -11.34 12.58
CA VAL A 176 -7.13 -11.27 11.43
C VAL A 176 -8.58 -10.99 11.86
N GLY A 177 -8.97 -11.42 13.05
CA GLY A 177 -10.29 -11.13 13.64
C GLY A 177 -10.53 -9.63 13.91
N ASP A 178 -9.49 -8.85 14.19
CA ASP A 178 -9.60 -7.39 14.36
C ASP A 178 -9.96 -6.74 13.02
N LEU A 179 -9.44 -7.27 11.90
CA LEU A 179 -9.74 -6.79 10.55
C LEU A 179 -11.10 -7.28 10.06
N LEU A 180 -11.32 -8.60 10.03
CA LEU A 180 -12.52 -9.19 9.41
C LEU A 180 -13.75 -9.11 10.31
N GLY A 181 -13.59 -8.91 11.62
CA GLY A 181 -14.66 -8.76 12.60
C GLY A 181 -14.93 -7.30 12.94
N GLU A 182 -14.25 -6.80 13.98
CA GLU A 182 -14.52 -5.46 14.55
C GLU A 182 -14.43 -4.35 13.50
N TYR A 183 -13.35 -4.32 12.68
CA TYR A 183 -13.14 -3.26 11.70
C TYR A 183 -14.27 -3.20 10.66
N LEU A 184 -14.62 -4.34 10.03
CA LEU A 184 -15.66 -4.37 9.00
C LEU A 184 -17.06 -4.11 9.55
N MET A 185 -17.32 -4.47 10.81
CA MET A 185 -18.63 -4.33 11.45
C MET A 185 -18.80 -3.01 12.21
N HIS A 186 -17.79 -2.17 12.26
CA HIS A 186 -17.80 -0.96 13.06
C HIS A 186 -18.72 0.12 12.45
N PRO A 187 -19.60 0.79 13.25
CA PRO A 187 -20.50 1.83 12.75
C PRO A 187 -19.82 2.99 12.02
N TYR A 188 -18.58 3.33 12.39
CA TYR A 188 -17.80 4.36 11.70
C TYR A 188 -17.46 3.90 10.27
N HIS A 189 -17.14 2.60 10.05
CA HIS A 189 -16.87 2.06 8.72
C HIS A 189 -18.11 2.24 7.83
N TRP A 190 -19.25 1.76 8.27
CA TRP A 190 -20.48 1.83 7.49
C TRP A 190 -21.00 3.26 7.26
N GLY A 191 -21.02 4.07 8.32
CA GLY A 191 -21.66 5.38 8.26
C GLY A 191 -20.81 6.47 7.58
N TRP A 192 -19.48 6.33 7.63
CA TRP A 192 -18.57 7.39 7.16
C TRP A 192 -17.70 6.97 5.98
N VAL A 193 -17.31 5.68 5.91
CA VAL A 193 -16.37 5.21 4.91
C VAL A 193 -17.07 4.55 3.73
N ASP A 194 -17.99 3.61 3.96
CA ASP A 194 -18.63 2.85 2.88
C ASP A 194 -19.40 3.73 1.89
N ARG A 195 -20.02 4.79 2.35
CA ARG A 195 -20.70 5.76 1.45
C ARG A 195 -19.78 6.38 0.40
N ARG A 196 -18.45 6.36 0.65
CA ARG A 196 -17.45 6.85 -0.32
C ARG A 196 -17.25 5.90 -1.49
N PHE A 197 -17.64 4.65 -1.31
CA PHE A 197 -17.52 3.56 -2.30
C PHE A 197 -18.85 3.23 -2.97
N ASP A 198 -19.96 3.76 -2.47
CA ASP A 198 -21.30 3.52 -2.98
C ASP A 198 -21.64 4.50 -4.10
N ALA A 199 -21.87 3.96 -5.31
CA ALA A 199 -22.19 4.76 -6.50
C ALA A 199 -23.56 5.49 -6.40
N GLU A 200 -24.45 5.05 -5.50
CA GLU A 200 -25.74 5.69 -5.25
C GLU A 200 -25.65 6.82 -4.20
N SER A 201 -24.52 6.90 -3.49
CA SER A 201 -24.27 7.93 -2.49
C SER A 201 -23.88 9.26 -3.14
N PRO A 202 -24.40 10.40 -2.66
CA PRO A 202 -23.93 11.73 -3.07
C PRO A 202 -22.45 11.97 -2.70
N ASP A 203 -21.93 11.19 -1.76
CA ASP A 203 -20.55 11.24 -1.29
C ASP A 203 -19.61 10.30 -2.05
N TRP A 204 -20.09 9.61 -3.08
CA TRP A 204 -19.28 8.68 -3.86
C TRP A 204 -17.99 9.31 -4.37
N THR A 205 -16.87 8.75 -3.93
CA THR A 205 -15.54 9.31 -4.19
C THR A 205 -14.60 8.28 -4.82
N VAL A 206 -14.76 7.00 -4.50
CA VAL A 206 -13.86 5.89 -4.90
C VAL A 206 -14.62 4.94 -5.82
N ASP A 207 -14.08 4.65 -7.00
CA ASP A 207 -14.71 3.79 -8.01
C ASP A 207 -14.01 2.43 -8.21
N ALA A 208 -12.83 2.24 -7.60
CA ALA A 208 -12.16 0.95 -7.58
C ALA A 208 -11.30 0.77 -6.33
N ILE A 209 -11.20 -0.46 -5.86
CA ILE A 209 -10.33 -0.85 -4.75
C ILE A 209 -9.57 -2.14 -5.07
N SER A 210 -8.39 -2.27 -4.45
CA SER A 210 -7.66 -3.51 -4.29
C SER A 210 -7.45 -3.71 -2.79
N HIS A 211 -8.13 -4.68 -2.22
CA HIS A 211 -8.10 -4.99 -0.79
C HIS A 211 -7.27 -6.24 -0.56
N ALA A 212 -6.05 -6.06 -0.09
CA ALA A 212 -5.13 -7.13 0.24
C ALA A 212 -4.85 -7.17 1.72
N PHE A 213 -4.69 -8.35 2.28
CA PHE A 213 -4.11 -8.54 3.60
C PHE A 213 -3.30 -9.83 3.66
N CYS A 214 -2.22 -9.81 4.43
CA CYS A 214 -1.26 -10.89 4.50
C CYS A 214 -0.61 -10.95 5.90
N PRO A 215 0.12 -12.04 6.22
CA PRO A 215 0.86 -12.14 7.47
C PRO A 215 1.91 -11.03 7.62
N LEU A 216 2.08 -10.55 8.83
CA LEU A 216 3.05 -9.54 9.24
C LEU A 216 4.01 -10.11 10.29
N ALA A 217 5.27 -10.27 9.96
CA ALA A 217 6.26 -10.76 10.92
C ALA A 217 6.66 -9.69 11.95
N SER A 218 6.79 -8.44 11.51
CA SER A 218 7.03 -7.28 12.39
C SER A 218 6.55 -6.01 11.70
N SER A 219 6.21 -4.97 12.49
CA SER A 219 5.66 -3.72 11.94
C SER A 219 6.52 -3.15 10.81
N LEU A 220 5.88 -2.90 9.66
CA LEU A 220 6.49 -2.22 8.51
C LEU A 220 6.40 -0.70 8.67
N LEU A 221 5.31 -0.22 9.29
CA LEU A 221 5.04 1.20 9.43
C LEU A 221 5.89 1.86 10.50
N ALA A 222 6.35 1.09 11.51
CA ALA A 222 7.21 1.61 12.58
C ALA A 222 8.60 2.00 12.08
N GLU A 223 9.13 1.33 11.07
CA GLU A 223 10.47 1.59 10.55
C GLU A 223 10.59 2.89 9.75
N THR A 224 9.46 3.48 9.34
CA THR A 224 9.45 4.78 8.65
C THR A 224 9.42 5.98 9.58
N ALA A 225 9.16 5.76 10.87
CA ALA A 225 9.04 6.82 11.86
C ALA A 225 10.37 7.13 12.60
N ALA A 226 11.44 6.37 12.31
CA ALA A 226 12.75 6.52 12.95
C ALA A 226 13.68 7.49 12.20
#